data_a10e93a5c7a215498a73539e4e9c72a0
#
_entry.id   a10e93a5c7a215498a73539e4e9c72a0
#
_cell.length_a   1.000
_cell.length_b   1.000
_cell.length_c   1.000
_cell.angle_alpha   90.00
_cell.angle_beta   90.00
_cell.angle_gamma   90.00
#
_symmetry.space_group_name_H-M   'P 1'
#
loop_
_entity.id
_entity.type
_entity.pdbx_description
1 polymer ?
#
loop_
_entity_poly.entity_id
_entity_poly.type
_entity_poly.pdbx_seq_one_letter_code
_entity_poly.pdbx_strand_id
1 'polypeptide(L)'
;LHDSVGLYKRPRPEQMAACEWWMDIFGIANLKDRNFLQLSSGEQRLVLLARAFVKDPELLILDEPLHGLDLYNRRLVKDVIETFCRRKDKTMIMVTHYQEELPACITNSLFLKRN
;
A
#
# COMPACT_ATOMS: atom_id res chain seq x y z
N LEU A 1 7.20 -13.51 7.67
CA LEU A 1 8.38 -13.84 8.45
C LEU A 1 8.52 -12.98 9.65
N HIS A 2 9.12 -11.83 9.48
CA HIS A 2 9.26 -10.90 10.60
C HIS A 2 7.93 -10.37 11.06
N ASP A 3 6.96 -10.36 10.17
CA ASP A 3 5.62 -9.92 10.51
C ASP A 3 4.96 -10.83 11.52
N SER A 4 5.28 -12.13 11.50
CA SER A 4 4.70 -13.04 12.48
C SER A 4 5.20 -12.73 13.91
N VAL A 5 6.46 -12.28 14.02
CA VAL A 5 6.98 -11.82 15.31
C VAL A 5 6.26 -10.57 15.75
N GLY A 6 6.00 -9.65 14.81
CA GLY A 6 5.29 -8.41 15.10
C GLY A 6 3.86 -8.62 15.58
N LEU A 7 3.23 -9.72 15.17
CA LEU A 7 1.84 -10.02 15.56
C LEU A 7 1.68 -10.22 17.07
N TYR A 8 2.72 -10.66 17.75
CA TYR A 8 2.65 -10.97 19.18
C TYR A 8 3.12 -9.82 20.07
N LYS A 9 3.59 -8.74 19.47
CA LYS A 9 4.02 -7.57 20.20
C LYS A 9 2.91 -6.53 20.19
N ARG A 10 2.68 -5.92 21.33
CA ARG A 10 1.78 -4.79 21.36
C ARG A 10 2.41 -3.63 20.59
N PRO A 11 1.68 -3.02 19.66
CA PRO A 11 2.21 -1.85 18.96
C PRO A 11 2.36 -0.68 19.94
N ARG A 12 3.36 0.15 19.69
CA ARG A 12 3.53 1.37 20.46
C ARG A 12 2.39 2.34 20.14
N PRO A 13 2.07 3.27 21.08
CA PRO A 13 0.99 4.23 20.80
C PRO A 13 1.15 5.00 19.49
N GLU A 14 2.36 5.41 19.16
CA GLU A 14 2.58 6.12 17.89
C GLU A 14 2.37 5.21 16.68
N GLN A 15 2.63 3.92 16.79
CA GLN A 15 2.36 2.96 15.73
C GLN A 15 0.86 2.75 15.56
N MET A 16 0.14 2.71 16.66
CA MET A 16 -1.32 2.59 16.62
C MET A 16 -1.95 3.81 15.97
N ALA A 17 -1.47 4.99 16.32
CA ALA A 17 -1.98 6.23 15.73
C ALA A 17 -1.71 6.26 14.23
N ALA A 18 -0.51 5.85 13.80
CA ALA A 18 -0.18 5.79 12.39
C ALA A 18 -1.05 4.78 11.65
N CYS A 19 -1.31 3.64 12.27
CA CYS A 19 -2.16 2.60 11.68
C CYS A 19 -3.58 3.13 11.48
N GLU A 20 -4.14 3.77 12.50
CA GLU A 20 -5.48 4.35 12.42
C GLU A 20 -5.55 5.43 11.34
N TRP A 21 -4.53 6.27 11.25
CA TRP A 21 -4.45 7.32 10.26
C TRP A 21 -4.49 6.75 8.85
N TRP A 22 -3.70 5.71 8.58
CA TRP A 22 -3.68 5.07 7.27
C TRP A 22 -4.98 4.35 6.96
N MET A 23 -5.60 3.73 7.95
CA MET A 23 -6.90 3.09 7.76
C MET A 23 -7.97 4.12 7.41
N ASP A 24 -7.89 5.31 8.01
CA ASP A 24 -8.80 6.41 7.67
C ASP A 24 -8.56 6.90 6.24
N ILE A 25 -7.30 7.05 5.85
CA ILE A 25 -6.94 7.48 4.48
C ILE A 25 -7.54 6.53 3.46
N PHE A 26 -7.40 5.23 3.68
CA PHE A 26 -7.92 4.23 2.74
C PHE A 26 -9.40 3.90 2.96
N GLY A 27 -10.05 4.53 3.93
CA GLY A 27 -11.47 4.31 4.19
C GLY A 27 -11.80 2.93 4.71
N ILE A 28 -10.88 2.30 5.40
CA ILE A 28 -11.04 0.93 5.90
C ILE A 28 -11.03 0.84 7.43
N ALA A 29 -11.21 1.97 8.11
CA ALA A 29 -11.20 1.97 9.58
C ALA A 29 -12.25 1.04 10.18
N ASN A 30 -13.37 0.87 9.50
CA ASN A 30 -14.44 -0.03 9.95
C ASN A 30 -14.09 -1.51 9.82
N LEU A 31 -12.96 -1.83 9.19
CA LEU A 31 -12.55 -3.22 8.97
C LEU A 31 -11.55 -3.72 10.00
N LYS A 32 -11.11 -2.87 10.92
CA LYS A 32 -10.00 -3.22 11.81
C LYS A 32 -10.28 -4.44 12.69
N ASP A 33 -11.53 -4.68 13.01
CA ASP A 33 -11.93 -5.81 13.86
C ASP A 33 -12.41 -7.00 13.05
N ARG A 34 -12.31 -6.93 11.72
CA ARG A 34 -12.75 -8.00 10.85
C ARG A 34 -11.63 -8.99 10.57
N ASN A 35 -12.02 -10.25 10.39
CA ASN A 35 -11.07 -11.27 9.95
C ASN A 35 -10.66 -10.96 8.50
N PHE A 36 -9.35 -10.88 8.28
CA PHE A 36 -8.79 -10.57 6.96
C PHE A 36 -9.34 -11.48 5.87
N LEU A 37 -9.46 -12.78 6.16
CA LEU A 37 -9.93 -13.76 5.18
C LEU A 37 -11.39 -13.59 4.78
N GLN A 38 -12.15 -12.82 5.53
CA GLN A 38 -13.55 -12.52 5.23
C GLN A 38 -13.74 -11.25 4.43
N LEU A 39 -12.65 -10.52 4.20
CA LEU A 39 -12.70 -9.28 3.42
C LEU A 39 -12.75 -9.59 1.93
N SER A 40 -13.32 -8.67 1.16
CA SER A 40 -13.25 -8.76 -0.30
C SER A 40 -11.79 -8.62 -0.76
N SER A 41 -11.51 -9.03 -2.00
CA SER A 41 -10.16 -8.92 -2.53
C SER A 41 -9.67 -7.47 -2.55
N GLY A 42 -10.55 -6.53 -2.88
CA GLY A 42 -10.22 -5.10 -2.87
C GLY A 42 -9.93 -4.61 -1.47
N GLU A 43 -10.74 -5.00 -0.49
CA GLU A 43 -10.52 -4.64 0.91
C GLU A 43 -9.20 -5.21 1.42
N GLN A 44 -8.91 -6.46 1.08
CA GLN A 44 -7.63 -7.07 1.45
C GLN A 44 -6.46 -6.29 0.86
N ARG A 45 -6.59 -5.85 -0.38
CA ARG A 45 -5.56 -5.06 -1.04
C ARG A 45 -5.30 -3.76 -0.30
N LEU A 46 -6.36 -3.06 0.08
CA LEU A 46 -6.23 -1.80 0.82
C LEU A 46 -5.58 -1.99 2.17
N VAL A 47 -5.94 -3.07 2.87
CA VAL A 47 -5.33 -3.39 4.17
C VAL A 47 -3.83 -3.65 4.01
N LEU A 48 -3.45 -4.40 2.99
CA LEU A 48 -2.03 -4.70 2.75
C LEU A 48 -1.24 -3.45 2.37
N LEU A 49 -1.85 -2.56 1.59
CA LEU A 49 -1.21 -1.29 1.24
C LEU A 49 -1.04 -0.41 2.47
N ALA A 50 -2.08 -0.28 3.29
CA ALA A 50 -1.99 0.49 4.51
C ALA A 50 -0.89 -0.04 5.42
N ARG A 51 -0.80 -1.36 5.54
CA ARG A 51 0.24 -2.00 6.34
C ARG A 51 1.64 -1.65 5.84
N ALA A 52 1.83 -1.64 4.54
CA ALA A 52 3.11 -1.28 3.95
C ALA A 52 3.47 0.18 4.23
N PHE A 53 2.50 1.10 4.09
CA PHE A 53 2.75 2.52 4.31
C PHE A 53 2.93 2.88 5.78
N VAL A 54 2.29 2.16 6.69
CA VAL A 54 2.43 2.40 8.13
C VAL A 54 3.90 2.30 8.57
N LYS A 55 4.64 1.39 7.96
CA LYS A 55 6.05 1.18 8.29
C LYS A 55 6.96 2.30 7.82
N ASP A 56 6.46 3.16 6.95
CA ASP A 56 7.21 4.28 6.36
C ASP A 56 8.62 3.87 5.88
N PRO A 57 8.71 2.85 5.04
CA PRO A 57 10.01 2.29 4.65
C PRO A 57 10.77 3.23 3.72
N GLU A 58 12.09 3.09 3.70
CA GLU A 58 12.92 3.82 2.73
C GLU A 58 12.76 3.25 1.33
N LEU A 59 12.57 1.95 1.24
CA LEU A 59 12.33 1.24 -0.02
C LEU A 59 10.98 0.55 0.04
N LEU A 60 10.10 0.92 -0.88
CA LEU A 60 8.78 0.31 -1.00
C LEU A 60 8.68 -0.40 -2.33
N ILE A 61 8.31 -1.66 -2.28
CA ILE A 61 8.11 -2.47 -3.48
C ILE A 61 6.64 -2.82 -3.58
N LEU A 62 6.01 -2.40 -4.68
CA LEU A 62 4.60 -2.64 -4.92
C LEU A 62 4.42 -3.49 -6.18
N ASP A 63 3.72 -4.60 -6.05
CA ASP A 63 3.44 -5.51 -7.16
C ASP A 63 1.95 -5.43 -7.49
N GLU A 64 1.64 -4.88 -8.65
CA GLU A 64 0.27 -4.72 -9.12
C GLU A 64 -0.63 -4.05 -8.06
N PRO A 65 -0.24 -2.89 -7.52
CA PRO A 65 -0.94 -2.34 -6.34
C PRO A 65 -2.38 -1.92 -6.61
N LEU A 66 -2.74 -1.65 -7.86
CA LEU A 66 -4.09 -1.20 -8.21
C LEU A 66 -5.01 -2.34 -8.64
N HIS A 67 -4.47 -3.56 -8.73
CA HIS A 67 -5.25 -4.70 -9.18
C HIS A 67 -6.40 -5.00 -8.22
N GLY A 68 -7.58 -5.22 -8.77
CA GLY A 68 -8.76 -5.57 -7.99
C GLY A 68 -9.45 -4.41 -7.30
N LEU A 69 -8.98 -3.18 -7.51
CA LEU A 69 -9.61 -2.01 -6.93
C LEU A 69 -10.61 -1.38 -7.88
N ASP A 70 -11.70 -0.82 -7.32
CA ASP A 70 -12.64 -0.04 -8.10
C ASP A 70 -12.02 1.32 -8.47
N LEU A 71 -12.73 2.08 -9.28
CA LEU A 71 -12.20 3.34 -9.79
C LEU A 71 -11.85 4.34 -8.69
N TYR A 72 -12.72 4.45 -7.69
CA TYR A 72 -12.49 5.37 -6.57
C TYR A 72 -11.24 5.01 -5.79
N ASN A 73 -11.13 3.74 -5.39
CA ASN A 73 -9.98 3.28 -4.62
C ASN A 73 -8.70 3.28 -5.44
N ARG A 74 -8.82 3.04 -6.73
CA ARG A 74 -7.68 3.12 -7.64
C ARG A 74 -7.08 4.50 -7.65
N ARG A 75 -7.92 5.53 -7.76
CA ARG A 75 -7.46 6.93 -7.71
C ARG A 75 -6.85 7.28 -6.38
N LEU A 76 -7.48 6.84 -5.31
CA LEU A 76 -7.00 7.11 -3.96
C LEU A 76 -5.61 6.52 -3.75
N VAL A 77 -5.43 5.25 -4.08
CA VAL A 77 -4.14 4.57 -3.93
C VAL A 77 -3.09 5.21 -4.82
N LYS A 78 -3.47 5.57 -6.05
CA LYS A 78 -2.56 6.21 -6.98
C LYS A 78 -2.04 7.54 -6.42
N ASP A 79 -2.92 8.33 -5.82
CA ASP A 79 -2.54 9.60 -5.21
C ASP A 79 -1.58 9.39 -4.04
N VAL A 80 -1.84 8.38 -3.22
CA VAL A 80 -0.97 8.04 -2.09
C VAL A 80 0.41 7.62 -2.60
N ILE A 81 0.44 6.78 -3.63
CA ILE A 81 1.69 6.33 -4.23
C ILE A 81 2.50 7.51 -4.77
N GLU A 82 1.84 8.44 -5.45
CA GLU A 82 2.53 9.63 -5.99
C GLU A 82 3.11 10.48 -4.87
N THR A 83 2.36 10.67 -3.80
CA THR A 83 2.84 11.44 -2.65
C THR A 83 4.08 10.80 -2.04
N PHE A 84 4.05 9.48 -1.87
CA PHE A 84 5.21 8.75 -1.35
C PHE A 84 6.40 8.88 -2.29
N CYS A 85 6.16 8.71 -3.57
CA CYS A 85 7.21 8.71 -4.59
C CYS A 85 7.93 10.05 -4.70
N ARG A 86 7.27 11.15 -4.37
CA ARG A 86 7.86 12.47 -4.43
C ARG A 86 8.78 12.80 -3.26
N ARG A 87 8.77 11.98 -2.24
CA ARG A 87 9.65 12.19 -1.09
C ARG A 87 11.08 11.84 -1.49
N LYS A 88 12.02 12.74 -1.18
CA LYS A 88 13.42 12.59 -1.60
C LYS A 88 14.14 11.47 -0.89
N ASP A 89 13.70 11.15 0.31
CA ASP A 89 14.31 10.11 1.14
C ASP A 89 13.75 8.72 0.89
N LYS A 90 12.91 8.57 -0.15
CA LYS A 90 12.22 7.31 -0.41
C LYS A 90 12.53 6.79 -1.80
N THR A 91 12.55 5.48 -1.91
CA THR A 91 12.69 4.77 -3.18
C THR A 91 11.50 3.84 -3.34
N MET A 92 10.94 3.81 -4.53
CA MET A 92 9.81 2.93 -4.82
C MET A 92 10.07 2.14 -6.09
N ILE A 93 9.78 0.85 -6.02
CA ILE A 93 9.77 -0.04 -7.18
C ILE A 93 8.34 -0.49 -7.38
N MET A 94 7.81 -0.26 -8.55
CA MET A 94 6.43 -0.64 -8.87
C MET A 94 6.42 -1.59 -10.06
N VAL A 95 5.76 -2.72 -9.88
CA VAL A 95 5.57 -3.71 -10.94
C VAL A 95 4.13 -3.61 -11.40
N THR A 96 3.91 -3.33 -12.68
CA THR A 96 2.57 -3.25 -13.25
C THR A 96 2.60 -3.65 -14.72
N HIS A 97 1.48 -4.20 -15.20
CA HIS A 97 1.29 -4.50 -16.61
C HIS A 97 0.77 -3.30 -17.40
N TYR A 98 0.35 -2.25 -16.71
CA TYR A 98 -0.35 -1.12 -17.32
C TYR A 98 0.47 0.15 -17.15
N GLN A 99 0.97 0.65 -18.27
CA GLN A 99 1.81 1.83 -18.29
C GLN A 99 1.09 3.08 -17.75
N GLU A 100 -0.20 3.18 -18.00
CA GLU A 100 -1.00 4.30 -17.53
C GLU A 100 -1.18 4.34 -16.01
N GLU A 101 -0.83 3.26 -15.33
CA GLU A 101 -0.89 3.21 -13.87
C GLU A 101 0.38 3.74 -13.21
N LEU A 102 1.42 3.99 -14.00
CA LEU A 102 2.67 4.48 -13.44
C LEU A 102 2.50 5.91 -12.91
N PRO A 103 3.02 6.20 -11.70
CA PRO A 103 2.99 7.57 -11.18
C PRO A 103 3.81 8.51 -12.05
N ALA A 104 3.41 9.78 -12.07
CA ALA A 104 4.13 10.80 -12.82
C ALA A 104 5.55 11.03 -12.30
N CYS A 105 5.83 10.63 -11.07
CA CYS A 105 7.14 10.80 -10.44
C CYS A 105 8.15 9.71 -10.78
N ILE A 106 7.78 8.73 -11.60
CA ILE A 106 8.70 7.67 -12.02
C ILE A 106 9.82 8.27 -12.86
N THR A 107 11.07 8.04 -12.46
CA THR A 107 12.24 8.55 -13.16
C THR A 107 12.84 7.53 -14.11
N ASN A 108 12.70 6.23 -13.79
CA ASN A 108 13.22 5.14 -14.59
C ASN A 108 12.18 4.04 -14.68
N SER A 109 12.08 3.42 -15.84
CA SER A 109 11.18 2.29 -16.01
C SER A 109 11.90 1.15 -16.73
N LEU A 110 11.54 -0.07 -16.34
CA LEU A 110 12.05 -1.28 -16.95
C LEU A 110 10.86 -2.14 -17.34
N PHE A 111 10.74 -2.43 -18.62
CA PHE A 111 9.64 -3.26 -19.11
C PHE A 111 10.15 -4.67 -19.39
N LEU A 112 9.56 -5.63 -18.68
CA LEU A 112 9.87 -7.03 -18.88
C LEU A 112 8.78 -7.67 -19.71
N LYS A 113 9.17 -8.32 -20.79
CA LYS A 113 8.23 -9.08 -21.60
C LYS A 113 8.00 -10.42 -20.94
N ARG A 114 6.73 -10.76 -20.79
CA ARG A 114 6.34 -12.10 -20.39
C ARG A 114 5.96 -12.90 -21.61
N ASN A 115 6.50 -14.06 -21.70
CA ASN A 115 6.13 -15.00 -22.77
C ASN A 115 5.06 -15.94 -22.30
#